data_7efeddd0334067b14b522b856800c849
#
_entry.id   7efeddd0334067b14b522b856800c849
#
_cell.length_a   1.000
_cell.length_b   1.000
_cell.length_c   1.000
_cell.angle_alpha   90.00
_cell.angle_beta   90.00
_cell.angle_gamma   90.00
#
_symmetry.space_group_name_H-M   'P 1'
#
loop_
_entity.id
_entity.type
_entity.pdbx_description
1 polymer ?
#
loop_
_entity_poly.entity_id
_entity_poly.type
_entity_poly.pdbx_seq_one_letter_code
_entity_poly.pdbx_strand_id
1 'polypeptide(L)'
;MMKSLLPRSMTLAALALLCSQAQAETLQTGKEVEAPTAKWEGVALGFEPPQPGLLGDMLGIRPILEDHGFHYNLGYLSQLSYNAGGGYNHDKQASYIDQFSLTFSQDLQALTGIPDAAIEGNIVNRNHDNNLTRDRLQDPRVGLTDLSQESFGGQSITRLGWLTFSRSFLDSRLQWRIGMMNKVQDFDQIIPCDFQTLTLCGGKSANSLTWYNWNVHYWGTTLQYKLTDGLTLKGGVMEQNPSAPSRSHAWSWSTKGSKGFLLPMEVELKTHAVNQLPGVYNLGVLFTNARQSDLYEGVSGGPGASDPQGYRSHDRTWFLYTGFNQQMTRHADDVNRGLSVFYSLGLGDQRSNYLHWSTSTGIRYRGLFDARPDDWLGLGVSVVKLSDRYKDNQRYLNEMSGISDYHDPNYRPVPGHSVTAELYYRVKVTPWLQLQPGLQYWHHPAGVSETQDAWVTALKTVVTF
;
A
#
# COMPACT_ATOMS: atom_id res chain seq x y z
N MET A 1 43.05 -2.71 -12.42
CA MET A 1 42.48 -2.48 -13.76
C MET A 1 41.75 -3.73 -14.19
N MET A 2 40.46 -3.81 -13.99
CA MET A 2 39.57 -4.71 -14.75
C MET A 2 38.12 -4.19 -14.57
N LYS A 3 37.63 -3.54 -15.60
CA LYS A 3 36.25 -3.07 -15.72
C LYS A 3 35.39 -4.26 -16.14
N SER A 4 34.41 -4.67 -15.32
CA SER A 4 33.36 -5.60 -15.74
C SER A 4 32.14 -4.80 -16.17
N LEU A 5 31.93 -4.76 -17.46
CA LEU A 5 30.70 -4.34 -18.12
C LEU A 5 29.63 -5.43 -17.95
N LEU A 6 28.56 -5.15 -17.24
CA LEU A 6 27.33 -5.94 -17.31
C LEU A 6 26.45 -5.40 -18.45
N PRO A 7 25.86 -6.25 -19.29
CA PRO A 7 25.16 -5.79 -20.47
C PRO A 7 23.77 -5.25 -20.11
N ARG A 8 23.51 -4.02 -20.58
CA ARG A 8 22.24 -3.26 -20.47
C ARG A 8 21.09 -3.83 -21.32
N SER A 9 21.19 -5.05 -21.84
CA SER A 9 20.26 -5.57 -22.86
C SER A 9 19.24 -6.62 -22.39
N MET A 10 19.27 -7.05 -21.13
CA MET A 10 18.37 -8.14 -20.68
C MET A 10 17.00 -7.69 -20.15
N THR A 11 16.83 -6.43 -19.75
CA THR A 11 15.58 -5.97 -19.12
C THR A 11 14.51 -5.56 -20.14
N LEU A 12 14.87 -5.16 -21.34
CA LEU A 12 13.91 -4.83 -22.40
C LEU A 12 13.41 -6.07 -23.17
N ALA A 13 14.18 -7.14 -23.23
CA ALA A 13 13.82 -8.35 -23.95
C ALA A 13 12.70 -9.15 -23.24
N ALA A 14 12.61 -9.10 -21.92
CA ALA A 14 11.55 -9.78 -21.16
C ALA A 14 10.16 -9.14 -21.35
N LEU A 15 10.11 -7.81 -21.49
CA LEU A 15 8.83 -7.12 -21.78
C LEU A 15 8.38 -7.32 -23.24
N ALA A 16 9.31 -7.41 -24.18
CA ALA A 16 8.99 -7.62 -25.60
C ALA A 16 8.49 -9.05 -25.89
N LEU A 17 8.97 -10.05 -25.16
CA LEU A 17 8.50 -11.44 -25.28
C LEU A 17 7.08 -11.65 -24.72
N LEU A 18 6.65 -10.87 -23.74
CA LEU A 18 5.29 -10.91 -23.20
C LEU A 18 4.26 -10.29 -24.17
N CYS A 19 4.66 -9.32 -24.97
CA CYS A 19 3.77 -8.68 -25.95
C CYS A 19 3.58 -9.52 -27.25
N SER A 20 4.52 -10.39 -27.60
CA SER A 20 4.45 -11.17 -28.85
C SER A 20 3.60 -12.44 -28.75
N GLN A 21 3.27 -12.92 -27.55
CA GLN A 21 2.39 -14.08 -27.34
C GLN A 21 0.92 -13.73 -27.14
N ALA A 22 0.56 -12.46 -27.01
CA ALA A 22 -0.82 -12.02 -26.82
C ALA A 22 -1.64 -11.96 -28.14
N GLN A 23 -1.08 -12.36 -29.28
CA GLN A 23 -1.76 -12.26 -30.59
C GLN A 23 -2.30 -13.59 -31.15
N ALA A 24 -2.26 -14.68 -30.43
CA ALA A 24 -2.82 -15.94 -30.90
C ALA A 24 -3.65 -16.60 -29.81
N GLU A 25 -4.96 -16.38 -29.84
CA GLU A 25 -5.99 -17.39 -29.61
C GLU A 25 -7.35 -16.73 -29.36
N THR A 26 -8.04 -16.47 -30.46
CA THR A 26 -9.50 -16.46 -30.49
C THR A 26 -9.97 -17.92 -30.52
N LEU A 27 -10.41 -18.45 -29.39
CA LEU A 27 -11.14 -19.72 -29.37
C LEU A 27 -12.17 -19.78 -28.24
N GLN A 28 -13.41 -19.70 -28.70
CA GLN A 28 -14.62 -20.44 -28.30
C GLN A 28 -15.02 -20.52 -26.82
N THR A 29 -16.13 -19.81 -26.55
CA THR A 29 -17.31 -20.25 -25.75
C THR A 29 -17.03 -21.19 -24.57
N GLY A 30 -16.62 -20.66 -23.48
CA GLY A 30 -16.81 -21.18 -22.15
C GLY A 30 -17.24 -20.04 -21.26
N LYS A 31 -18.23 -20.22 -20.41
CA LYS A 31 -18.76 -19.25 -19.46
C LYS A 31 -17.62 -18.34 -18.97
N GLU A 32 -17.73 -17.03 -19.22
CA GLU A 32 -16.88 -16.01 -18.60
C GLU A 32 -16.89 -16.26 -17.09
N VAL A 33 -15.82 -16.85 -16.59
CA VAL A 33 -15.50 -16.77 -15.17
C VAL A 33 -15.04 -15.33 -15.01
N GLU A 34 -15.92 -14.46 -14.53
CA GLU A 34 -15.52 -13.13 -14.10
C GLU A 34 -14.27 -13.30 -13.22
N ALA A 35 -13.13 -12.82 -13.73
CA ALA A 35 -11.94 -12.71 -12.90
C ALA A 35 -12.38 -11.97 -11.65
N PRO A 36 -12.08 -12.47 -10.43
CA PRO A 36 -12.45 -11.77 -9.20
C PRO A 36 -12.04 -10.32 -9.39
N THR A 37 -13.02 -9.44 -9.33
CA THR A 37 -12.82 -8.02 -9.59
C THR A 37 -11.82 -7.52 -8.58
N ALA A 38 -10.58 -7.30 -9.02
CA ALA A 38 -9.45 -6.88 -8.20
C ALA A 38 -9.69 -5.56 -7.44
N LYS A 39 -10.80 -4.90 -7.70
CA LYS A 39 -11.23 -3.66 -7.05
C LYS A 39 -11.37 -3.74 -5.53
N TRP A 40 -11.59 -4.92 -4.96
CA TRP A 40 -11.84 -5.08 -3.52
C TRP A 40 -10.72 -5.80 -2.79
N GLU A 41 -9.95 -6.64 -3.46
CA GLU A 41 -8.81 -7.32 -2.86
C GLU A 41 -7.60 -6.40 -2.62
N GLY A 42 -7.43 -5.35 -3.42
CA GLY A 42 -6.34 -4.38 -3.29
C GLY A 42 -6.62 -3.23 -2.33
N VAL A 43 -7.85 -3.09 -1.84
CA VAL A 43 -8.15 -2.03 -0.90
C VAL A 43 -7.56 -2.39 0.46
N ALA A 44 -6.80 -1.48 1.04
CA ALA A 44 -6.19 -1.60 2.37
C ALA A 44 -7.21 -1.89 3.51
N LEU A 45 -8.45 -2.10 3.18
CA LEU A 45 -9.57 -2.31 4.10
C LEU A 45 -9.73 -3.75 4.54
N GLY A 46 -9.23 -4.72 3.77
CA GLY A 46 -9.43 -6.14 4.05
C GLY A 46 -10.90 -6.57 4.02
N PHE A 47 -11.78 -5.76 3.45
CA PHE A 47 -13.21 -6.07 3.32
C PHE A 47 -13.46 -6.82 2.01
N GLU A 48 -14.09 -7.96 2.11
CA GLU A 48 -14.64 -8.64 0.94
C GLU A 48 -15.84 -7.84 0.37
N PRO A 49 -16.15 -8.00 -0.93
CA PRO A 49 -17.34 -7.39 -1.53
C PRO A 49 -18.62 -7.79 -0.77
N PRO A 50 -19.71 -7.05 -0.94
CA PRO A 50 -20.89 -7.15 -0.08
C PRO A 50 -21.35 -8.59 0.07
N GLN A 51 -21.05 -9.14 1.23
CA GLN A 51 -21.60 -10.36 1.80
C GLN A 51 -22.69 -9.95 2.77
N PRO A 52 -23.62 -10.83 3.15
CA PRO A 52 -24.52 -10.51 4.24
C PRO A 52 -23.70 -10.08 5.45
N GLY A 53 -23.68 -8.77 5.72
CA GLY A 53 -22.98 -8.21 6.87
C GLY A 53 -23.67 -8.57 8.19
N LEU A 54 -23.09 -8.16 9.32
CA LEU A 54 -23.66 -8.37 10.66
C LEU A 54 -25.08 -7.80 10.78
N LEU A 55 -25.38 -6.69 10.10
CA LEU A 55 -26.68 -6.04 10.13
C LEU A 55 -27.64 -6.54 9.04
N GLY A 56 -27.19 -7.46 8.17
CA GLY A 56 -28.00 -8.00 7.09
C GLY A 56 -28.53 -6.92 6.15
N ASP A 57 -29.84 -6.97 5.91
CA ASP A 57 -30.56 -5.98 5.09
C ASP A 57 -30.97 -4.70 5.84
N MET A 58 -30.58 -4.58 7.13
CA MET A 58 -30.96 -3.47 8.02
C MET A 58 -32.49 -3.26 8.09
N LEU A 59 -33.24 -4.32 8.30
CA LEU A 59 -34.72 -4.28 8.33
C LEU A 59 -35.35 -3.79 7.01
N GLY A 60 -34.70 -4.11 5.88
CA GLY A 60 -35.19 -3.74 4.55
C GLY A 60 -34.73 -2.35 4.07
N ILE A 61 -33.94 -1.61 4.86
CA ILE A 61 -33.43 -0.29 4.46
C ILE A 61 -32.36 -0.43 3.38
N ARG A 62 -31.45 -1.42 3.46
CA ARG A 62 -30.39 -1.63 2.48
C ARG A 62 -30.94 -1.82 1.05
N PRO A 63 -31.89 -2.72 0.78
CA PRO A 63 -32.48 -2.86 -0.55
C PRO A 63 -33.12 -1.56 -1.06
N ILE A 64 -33.82 -0.80 -0.20
CA ILE A 64 -34.42 0.48 -0.60
C ILE A 64 -33.35 1.47 -1.06
N LEU A 65 -32.21 1.56 -0.38
CA LEU A 65 -31.09 2.43 -0.76
C LEU A 65 -30.46 1.96 -2.08
N GLU A 66 -30.26 0.65 -2.23
CA GLU A 66 -29.68 0.05 -3.44
C GLU A 66 -30.58 0.24 -4.66
N ASP A 67 -31.90 0.13 -4.53
CA ASP A 67 -32.87 0.42 -5.58
C ASP A 67 -32.83 1.90 -6.03
N HIS A 68 -32.38 2.81 -5.17
CA HIS A 68 -32.13 4.22 -5.50
C HIS A 68 -30.68 4.50 -5.93
N GLY A 69 -29.88 3.45 -6.17
CA GLY A 69 -28.49 3.55 -6.63
C GLY A 69 -27.51 3.96 -5.52
N PHE A 70 -27.90 3.90 -4.24
CA PHE A 70 -26.98 4.15 -3.14
C PHE A 70 -26.46 2.85 -2.55
N HIS A 71 -25.18 2.60 -2.74
CA HIS A 71 -24.48 1.44 -2.20
C HIS A 71 -23.53 1.87 -1.09
N TYR A 72 -23.43 1.11 -0.02
CA TYR A 72 -22.50 1.40 1.06
C TYR A 72 -21.90 0.11 1.65
N ASN A 73 -20.71 0.27 2.21
CA ASN A 73 -20.05 -0.75 3.00
C ASN A 73 -19.53 -0.11 4.29
N LEU A 74 -19.92 -0.67 5.42
CA LEU A 74 -19.42 -0.30 6.73
C LEU A 74 -18.60 -1.47 7.27
N GLY A 75 -17.36 -1.20 7.62
CA GLY A 75 -16.45 -2.20 8.13
C GLY A 75 -15.72 -1.75 9.37
N TYR A 76 -15.36 -2.72 10.17
CA TYR A 76 -14.51 -2.57 11.33
C TYR A 76 -13.30 -3.48 11.20
N LEU A 77 -12.12 -2.97 11.48
CA LEU A 77 -10.88 -3.72 11.49
C LEU A 77 -10.10 -3.37 12.75
N SER A 78 -9.63 -4.38 13.48
CA SER A 78 -8.70 -4.18 14.59
C SER A 78 -7.45 -5.02 14.45
N GLN A 79 -6.37 -4.54 15.06
CA GLN A 79 -5.09 -5.22 15.14
C GLN A 79 -4.63 -5.19 16.59
N LEU A 80 -4.54 -6.36 17.20
CA LEU A 80 -3.91 -6.58 18.49
C LEU A 80 -2.53 -7.19 18.23
N SER A 81 -1.51 -6.64 18.84
CA SER A 81 -0.12 -7.09 18.68
C SER A 81 0.56 -7.17 20.03
N TYR A 82 1.44 -8.14 20.21
CA TYR A 82 2.19 -8.32 21.44
C TYR A 82 3.66 -8.59 21.13
N ASN A 83 4.56 -7.77 21.71
CA ASN A 83 6.00 -8.02 21.65
C ASN A 83 6.35 -9.24 22.52
N ALA A 84 6.58 -10.38 21.87
CA ALA A 84 6.92 -11.62 22.55
C ALA A 84 8.39 -11.65 23.00
N GLY A 85 9.26 -10.85 22.35
CA GLY A 85 10.67 -10.73 22.69
C GLY A 85 11.48 -9.93 21.68
N GLY A 86 12.58 -9.34 22.14
CA GLY A 86 13.48 -8.52 21.33
C GLY A 86 12.97 -7.09 21.09
N GLY A 87 13.52 -6.44 20.07
CA GLY A 87 13.27 -5.03 19.79
C GLY A 87 14.16 -4.10 20.60
N TYR A 88 13.91 -2.80 20.46
CA TYR A 88 14.64 -1.75 21.19
C TYR A 88 14.28 -1.73 22.67
N ASN A 89 12.99 -1.77 22.99
CA ASN A 89 12.49 -1.87 24.35
C ASN A 89 11.96 -3.28 24.58
N HIS A 90 12.60 -4.00 25.49
CA HIS A 90 12.31 -5.42 25.77
C HIS A 90 11.08 -5.62 26.66
N ASP A 91 10.43 -4.56 27.13
CA ASP A 91 9.21 -4.69 27.91
C ASP A 91 8.11 -5.35 27.07
N LYS A 92 7.58 -6.44 27.59
CA LYS A 92 6.48 -7.17 26.97
C LYS A 92 5.20 -6.37 27.10
N GLN A 93 4.69 -5.86 25.99
CA GLN A 93 3.48 -5.04 25.96
C GLN A 93 2.61 -5.40 24.76
N ALA A 94 1.31 -5.36 24.98
CA ALA A 94 0.33 -5.40 23.90
C ALA A 94 0.06 -4.00 23.38
N SER A 95 -0.25 -3.91 22.09
CA SER A 95 -0.74 -2.73 21.41
C SER A 95 -2.03 -3.06 20.70
N TYR A 96 -2.99 -2.17 20.75
CA TYR A 96 -4.27 -2.30 20.08
C TYR A 96 -4.55 -1.06 19.25
N ILE A 97 -4.97 -1.30 18.01
CA ILE A 97 -5.44 -0.26 17.09
C ILE A 97 -6.71 -0.74 16.41
N ASP A 98 -7.61 0.17 16.11
CA ASP A 98 -8.82 -0.16 15.36
C ASP A 98 -9.21 0.92 14.35
N GLN A 99 -10.13 0.54 13.48
CA GLN A 99 -10.60 1.38 12.41
C GLN A 99 -12.03 1.03 12.03
N PHE A 100 -12.90 2.03 12.00
CA PHE A 100 -14.17 1.98 11.28
C PHE A 100 -14.01 2.66 9.92
N SER A 101 -14.62 2.09 8.89
CA SER A 101 -14.61 2.65 7.55
C SER A 101 -16.01 2.55 6.94
N LEU A 102 -16.56 3.69 6.56
CA LEU A 102 -17.76 3.80 5.75
C LEU A 102 -17.33 4.18 4.33
N THR A 103 -17.58 3.30 3.37
CA THR A 103 -17.43 3.59 1.94
C THR A 103 -18.82 3.61 1.32
N PHE A 104 -19.10 4.57 0.44
CA PHE A 104 -20.37 4.65 -0.25
C PHE A 104 -20.18 5.08 -1.71
N SER A 105 -21.14 4.71 -2.53
CA SER A 105 -21.26 5.11 -3.94
C SER A 105 -22.73 5.43 -4.24
N GLN A 106 -22.98 6.56 -4.88
CA GLN A 106 -24.29 6.95 -5.41
C GLN A 106 -24.23 6.93 -6.93
N ASP A 107 -25.00 6.07 -7.55
CA ASP A 107 -25.26 6.08 -8.99
C ASP A 107 -26.04 7.33 -9.36
N LEU A 108 -25.48 8.17 -10.25
CA LEU A 108 -26.12 9.41 -10.68
C LEU A 108 -27.15 9.18 -11.78
N GLN A 109 -27.11 8.05 -12.48
CA GLN A 109 -28.18 7.71 -13.42
C GLN A 109 -29.51 7.50 -12.68
N ALA A 110 -29.47 6.79 -11.54
CA ALA A 110 -30.64 6.58 -10.71
C ALA A 110 -31.17 7.88 -10.07
N LEU A 111 -30.26 8.80 -9.69
CA LEU A 111 -30.62 10.01 -8.98
C LEU A 111 -30.96 11.20 -9.90
N THR A 112 -30.20 11.40 -10.98
CA THR A 112 -30.26 12.61 -11.83
C THR A 112 -30.38 12.32 -13.33
N GLY A 113 -30.36 11.05 -13.73
CA GLY A 113 -30.36 10.65 -15.13
C GLY A 113 -29.01 10.79 -15.87
N ILE A 114 -27.91 11.11 -15.16
CA ILE A 114 -26.57 11.19 -15.78
C ILE A 114 -26.02 9.76 -15.91
N PRO A 115 -25.86 9.23 -17.14
CA PRO A 115 -25.44 7.85 -17.32
C PRO A 115 -23.97 7.65 -16.97
N ASP A 116 -23.64 6.42 -16.53
CA ASP A 116 -22.29 5.94 -16.26
C ASP A 116 -21.49 6.83 -15.30
N ALA A 117 -22.18 7.53 -14.40
CA ALA A 117 -21.57 8.48 -13.47
C ALA A 117 -21.93 8.13 -12.01
N ALA A 118 -20.98 8.35 -11.09
CA ALA A 118 -21.18 8.13 -9.67
C ALA A 118 -20.46 9.18 -8.81
N ILE A 119 -21.00 9.40 -7.60
CA ILE A 119 -20.29 10.04 -6.51
C ILE A 119 -19.86 8.96 -5.54
N GLU A 120 -18.56 8.91 -5.22
CA GLU A 120 -17.99 7.93 -4.31
C GLU A 120 -17.35 8.62 -3.11
N GLY A 121 -17.58 8.09 -1.91
CA GLY A 121 -17.01 8.67 -0.71
C GLY A 121 -16.52 7.61 0.28
N ASN A 122 -15.59 8.03 1.13
CA ASN A 122 -15.09 7.21 2.22
C ASN A 122 -14.84 8.06 3.45
N ILE A 123 -15.34 7.62 4.58
CA ILE A 123 -15.09 8.21 5.89
C ILE A 123 -14.46 7.16 6.78
N VAL A 124 -13.40 7.53 7.47
CA VAL A 124 -12.63 6.63 8.32
C VAL A 124 -12.49 7.21 9.71
N ASN A 125 -12.76 6.39 10.70
CA ASN A 125 -12.40 6.65 12.09
C ASN A 125 -11.31 5.67 12.51
N ARG A 126 -10.19 6.15 13.00
CA ARG A 126 -9.08 5.35 13.54
C ARG A 126 -8.88 5.67 15.02
N ASN A 127 -8.60 4.64 15.80
CA ASN A 127 -8.25 4.76 17.20
C ASN A 127 -7.02 3.89 17.49
N HIS A 128 -6.14 4.40 18.32
CA HIS A 128 -5.02 3.65 18.86
C HIS A 128 -4.64 4.19 20.23
N ASP A 129 -4.21 3.33 21.12
CA ASP A 129 -3.72 3.66 22.45
C ASP A 129 -2.20 3.87 22.46
N ASN A 130 -1.46 3.00 21.81
CA ASN A 130 -0.01 3.08 21.65
C ASN A 130 0.39 2.51 20.27
N ASN A 131 1.64 2.71 19.92
CA ASN A 131 2.23 2.21 18.67
C ASN A 131 3.38 1.25 19.03
N LEU A 132 3.14 -0.06 18.82
CA LEU A 132 4.13 -1.08 19.17
C LEU A 132 5.46 -0.88 18.44
N THR A 133 5.43 -0.50 17.17
CA THR A 133 6.62 -0.27 16.36
C THR A 133 7.48 0.83 16.96
N ARG A 134 6.92 2.03 17.12
CA ARG A 134 7.65 3.22 17.61
C ARG A 134 8.09 3.07 19.05
N ASP A 135 7.24 2.50 19.88
CA ASP A 135 7.45 2.56 21.32
C ASP A 135 8.25 1.34 21.85
N ARG A 136 8.35 0.27 21.03
CA ARG A 136 8.95 -1.01 21.46
C ARG A 136 9.94 -1.62 20.47
N LEU A 137 9.55 -1.75 19.19
CA LEU A 137 10.33 -2.55 18.25
C LEU A 137 11.53 -1.79 17.72
N GLN A 138 11.34 -0.57 17.25
CA GLN A 138 12.40 0.25 16.67
C GLN A 138 13.02 1.20 17.68
N ASP A 139 14.24 1.64 17.40
CA ASP A 139 14.85 2.74 18.12
C ASP A 139 14.08 4.04 17.83
N PRO A 140 13.49 4.69 18.86
CA PRO A 140 12.65 5.88 18.66
C PRO A 140 13.41 7.07 18.06
N ARG A 141 14.75 7.10 18.19
CA ARG A 141 15.61 8.15 17.65
C ARG A 141 15.69 8.12 16.11
N VAL A 142 15.33 6.99 15.46
CA VAL A 142 15.29 6.89 14.00
C VAL A 142 14.18 7.77 13.40
N GLY A 143 13.04 7.87 14.09
CA GLY A 143 11.91 8.70 13.65
C GLY A 143 11.17 8.21 12.40
N LEU A 144 11.46 7.01 11.90
CA LEU A 144 10.79 6.43 10.73
C LEU A 144 9.54 5.68 11.16
N THR A 145 8.40 5.93 10.48
CA THR A 145 7.11 5.29 10.77
C THR A 145 6.63 4.37 9.65
N ASP A 146 7.27 4.41 8.48
CA ASP A 146 6.84 3.68 7.29
C ASP A 146 7.21 2.19 7.31
N LEU A 147 7.90 1.74 8.37
CA LEU A 147 8.29 0.35 8.61
C LEU A 147 7.49 -0.26 9.77
N SER A 148 6.23 0.08 9.87
CA SER A 148 5.38 -0.34 10.99
C SER A 148 4.97 -1.81 10.92
N GLN A 149 4.83 -2.44 12.08
CA GLN A 149 4.28 -3.79 12.22
C GLN A 149 2.75 -3.80 12.04
N GLU A 150 2.10 -2.68 12.19
CA GLU A 150 0.68 -2.46 11.93
C GLU A 150 0.47 -1.86 10.54
N SER A 151 -0.50 -2.35 9.78
CA SER A 151 -0.80 -1.86 8.43
C SER A 151 -1.55 -0.53 8.41
N PHE A 152 -2.07 -0.10 9.53
CA PHE A 152 -2.60 1.24 9.70
C PHE A 152 -2.24 1.73 11.10
N GLY A 153 -1.94 2.97 11.20
CA GLY A 153 -1.57 3.62 12.42
C GLY A 153 -1.90 5.10 12.30
N GLY A 154 -1.12 5.91 12.93
CA GLY A 154 -1.25 7.35 12.87
C GLY A 154 -2.03 7.89 14.05
N GLN A 155 -2.95 8.79 13.84
CA GLN A 155 -3.65 9.50 14.90
C GLN A 155 -5.03 8.91 15.15
N SER A 156 -5.49 8.96 16.39
CA SER A 156 -6.92 8.77 16.72
C SER A 156 -7.71 9.92 16.11
N ILE A 157 -8.39 9.66 15.00
CA ILE A 157 -9.00 10.70 14.18
C ILE A 157 -10.12 10.13 13.31
N THR A 158 -11.18 10.95 13.12
CA THR A 158 -12.16 10.75 12.06
C THR A 158 -11.85 11.70 10.91
N ARG A 159 -11.75 11.16 9.68
CA ARG A 159 -11.39 11.93 8.52
C ARG A 159 -12.07 11.45 7.24
N LEU A 160 -12.13 12.34 6.27
CA LEU A 160 -12.50 12.02 4.90
C LEU A 160 -11.33 11.25 4.25
N GLY A 161 -11.60 10.05 3.74
CA GLY A 161 -10.64 9.26 2.98
C GLY A 161 -10.61 9.67 1.51
N TRP A 162 -11.78 9.85 0.91
CA TRP A 162 -11.99 10.44 -0.42
C TRP A 162 -13.43 10.91 -0.59
N LEU A 163 -13.63 11.84 -1.54
CA LEU A 163 -14.93 12.23 -2.09
C LEU A 163 -14.71 12.61 -3.55
N THR A 164 -15.18 11.76 -4.47
CA THR A 164 -14.90 11.88 -5.89
C THR A 164 -16.15 11.73 -6.72
N PHE A 165 -16.18 12.44 -7.85
CA PHE A 165 -17.05 12.17 -8.98
C PHE A 165 -16.30 11.28 -9.96
N SER A 166 -16.94 10.25 -10.47
CA SER A 166 -16.41 9.40 -11.54
C SER A 166 -17.42 9.27 -12.67
N ARG A 167 -16.91 9.13 -13.91
CA ARG A 167 -17.74 8.86 -15.09
C ARG A 167 -16.98 7.99 -16.09
N SER A 168 -17.71 7.03 -16.68
CA SER A 168 -17.19 6.19 -17.76
C SER A 168 -17.67 6.68 -19.12
N PHE A 169 -16.84 6.49 -20.13
CA PHE A 169 -17.08 6.87 -21.53
C PHE A 169 -16.59 5.73 -22.45
N LEU A 170 -16.94 5.81 -23.73
CA LEU A 170 -16.48 4.86 -24.76
C LEU A 170 -16.79 3.40 -24.39
N ASP A 171 -18.02 3.12 -24.04
CA ASP A 171 -18.49 1.80 -23.59
C ASP A 171 -17.62 1.26 -22.43
N SER A 172 -17.40 2.11 -21.40
CA SER A 172 -16.60 1.83 -20.21
C SER A 172 -15.10 1.58 -20.48
N ARG A 173 -14.59 1.93 -21.66
CA ARG A 173 -13.14 1.87 -21.96
C ARG A 173 -12.35 3.02 -21.36
N LEU A 174 -12.97 4.19 -21.20
CA LEU A 174 -12.34 5.36 -20.56
C LEU A 174 -13.08 5.69 -19.27
N GLN A 175 -12.38 5.65 -18.14
CA GLN A 175 -12.90 6.11 -16.86
C GLN A 175 -12.18 7.40 -16.45
N TRP A 176 -12.96 8.40 -16.09
CA TRP A 176 -12.48 9.66 -15.53
C TRP A 176 -12.95 9.79 -14.09
N ARG A 177 -12.06 10.25 -13.22
CA ARG A 177 -12.34 10.54 -11.81
C ARG A 177 -11.77 11.90 -11.43
N ILE A 178 -12.48 12.67 -10.62
CA ILE A 178 -12.04 13.98 -10.12
C ILE A 178 -12.58 14.21 -8.71
N GLY A 179 -11.80 14.90 -7.88
CA GLY A 179 -12.24 15.30 -6.54
C GLY A 179 -11.12 15.19 -5.51
N MET A 180 -11.53 15.05 -4.26
CA MET A 180 -10.63 14.66 -3.18
C MET A 180 -10.43 13.17 -3.22
N MET A 181 -9.27 12.72 -3.66
CA MET A 181 -9.00 11.34 -3.99
C MET A 181 -7.83 10.77 -3.21
N ASN A 182 -7.70 9.47 -3.27
CA ASN A 182 -6.62 8.72 -2.67
C ASN A 182 -6.01 7.76 -3.70
N LYS A 183 -4.74 7.40 -3.54
CA LYS A 183 -4.06 6.50 -4.48
C LYS A 183 -4.75 5.15 -4.65
N VAL A 184 -5.32 4.60 -3.58
CA VAL A 184 -5.95 3.27 -3.59
C VAL A 184 -7.21 3.16 -4.44
N GLN A 185 -7.73 4.29 -4.96
CA GLN A 185 -8.86 4.23 -5.86
C GLN A 185 -8.48 3.79 -7.27
N ASP A 186 -7.25 4.12 -7.73
CA ASP A 186 -6.88 3.95 -9.13
C ASP A 186 -5.51 3.32 -9.36
N PHE A 187 -4.54 3.42 -8.42
CA PHE A 187 -3.14 3.05 -8.65
C PHE A 187 -2.61 2.06 -7.61
N ASP A 188 -1.69 1.18 -8.06
CA ASP A 188 -0.92 0.26 -7.21
C ASP A 188 -1.79 -0.64 -6.32
N GLN A 189 -2.84 -1.21 -6.90
CA GLN A 189 -3.87 -1.97 -6.17
C GLN A 189 -3.73 -3.48 -6.30
N ILE A 190 -2.75 -3.97 -7.04
CA ILE A 190 -2.65 -5.39 -7.40
C ILE A 190 -2.12 -6.29 -6.28
N ILE A 191 -1.49 -5.70 -5.26
CA ILE A 191 -0.98 -6.44 -4.11
C ILE A 191 -1.96 -6.33 -2.95
N PRO A 192 -2.51 -7.45 -2.47
CA PRO A 192 -3.48 -7.44 -1.38
C PRO A 192 -2.88 -6.95 -0.06
N CYS A 193 -3.70 -6.30 0.77
CA CYS A 193 -3.33 -5.91 2.13
C CYS A 193 -3.85 -6.93 3.15
N ASP A 194 -3.48 -8.19 2.98
CA ASP A 194 -3.87 -9.27 3.89
C ASP A 194 -3.03 -9.30 5.14
N PHE A 195 -1.73 -9.09 4.99
CA PHE A 195 -0.79 -9.06 6.09
C PHE A 195 -1.07 -7.91 7.05
N GLN A 196 -0.71 -8.08 8.31
CA GLN A 196 -0.81 -7.00 9.30
C GLN A 196 0.34 -5.99 9.14
N THR A 197 1.53 -6.47 8.77
CA THR A 197 2.71 -5.63 8.59
C THR A 197 2.56 -4.68 7.41
N LEU A 198 2.79 -3.38 7.61
CA LEU A 198 2.66 -2.35 6.57
C LEU A 198 3.58 -2.62 5.36
N THR A 199 4.79 -3.12 5.60
CA THR A 199 5.73 -3.44 4.52
C THR A 199 5.29 -4.59 3.62
N LEU A 200 4.33 -5.41 4.05
CA LEU A 200 3.71 -6.49 3.28
C LEU A 200 2.30 -6.15 2.77
N CYS A 201 1.72 -5.05 3.24
CA CYS A 201 0.35 -4.63 2.92
C CYS A 201 0.33 -3.71 1.70
N GLY A 202 -0.23 -4.18 0.60
CA GLY A 202 -0.41 -3.40 -0.62
C GLY A 202 0.88 -3.15 -1.41
N GLY A 203 0.75 -2.35 -2.47
CA GLY A 203 1.87 -1.99 -3.34
C GLY A 203 2.84 -0.99 -2.72
N LYS A 204 3.96 -0.76 -3.41
CA LYS A 204 5.11 0.00 -2.88
C LYS A 204 5.09 1.50 -3.17
N SER A 205 4.10 2.01 -3.91
CA SER A 205 4.02 3.45 -4.23
C SER A 205 3.93 4.35 -2.99
N ALA A 206 3.39 3.85 -1.87
CA ALA A 206 3.37 4.58 -0.60
C ALA A 206 4.76 4.87 -0.05
N ASN A 207 5.76 4.05 -0.40
CA ASN A 207 7.15 4.24 0.01
C ASN A 207 7.84 5.41 -0.72
N SER A 208 7.14 6.06 -1.66
CA SER A 208 7.60 7.31 -2.28
C SER A 208 7.70 8.47 -1.29
N LEU A 209 7.03 8.39 -0.13
CA LEU A 209 6.94 9.44 0.90
C LEU A 209 6.32 10.76 0.40
N THR A 210 5.93 10.79 -0.85
CA THR A 210 5.23 11.92 -1.48
C THR A 210 3.77 11.58 -1.77
N TRP A 211 3.44 10.29 -1.80
CA TRP A 211 2.09 9.79 -2.02
C TRP A 211 1.61 9.00 -0.81
N TYR A 212 1.04 9.69 0.14
CA TYR A 212 0.58 9.06 1.39
C TYR A 212 -0.46 7.98 1.13
N ASN A 213 -0.42 6.98 1.98
CA ASN A 213 -1.34 5.86 1.91
C ASN A 213 -2.77 6.28 2.28
N TRP A 214 -3.74 5.41 1.99
CA TRP A 214 -5.09 5.57 2.49
C TRP A 214 -5.02 5.74 4.03
N ASN A 215 -5.65 6.69 4.58
CA ASN A 215 -6.86 7.45 4.38
C ASN A 215 -6.61 8.97 4.12
N VAL A 216 -5.48 9.34 3.64
CA VAL A 216 -5.15 10.75 3.35
C VAL A 216 -5.62 11.08 1.94
N HIS A 217 -6.42 12.14 1.80
CA HIS A 217 -6.94 12.61 0.52
C HIS A 217 -6.19 13.84 -0.01
N TYR A 218 -6.29 14.03 -1.32
CA TYR A 218 -5.75 15.17 -2.08
C TYR A 218 -6.73 15.57 -3.17
N TRP A 219 -6.69 16.82 -3.61
CA TRP A 219 -7.31 17.19 -4.87
C TRP A 219 -6.58 16.53 -6.04
N GLY A 220 -7.34 16.02 -6.98
CA GLY A 220 -6.76 15.38 -8.15
C GLY A 220 -7.77 14.98 -9.20
N THR A 221 -7.23 14.54 -10.32
CA THR A 221 -7.99 13.92 -11.41
C THR A 221 -7.20 12.77 -12.00
N THR A 222 -7.89 11.71 -12.42
CA THR A 222 -7.31 10.51 -13.01
C THR A 222 -8.08 10.09 -14.25
N LEU A 223 -7.35 9.46 -15.16
CA LEU A 223 -7.89 8.80 -16.34
C LEU A 223 -7.36 7.37 -16.39
N GLN A 224 -8.25 6.41 -16.65
CA GLN A 224 -7.91 5.03 -16.94
C GLN A 224 -8.46 4.66 -18.30
N TYR A 225 -7.62 4.13 -19.17
CA TYR A 225 -8.01 3.71 -20.51
C TYR A 225 -7.70 2.24 -20.73
N LYS A 226 -8.74 1.44 -20.98
CA LYS A 226 -8.61 0.03 -21.37
C LYS A 226 -8.19 -0.03 -22.84
N LEU A 227 -6.91 -0.30 -23.08
CA LEU A 227 -6.39 -0.47 -24.43
C LEU A 227 -6.88 -1.79 -25.05
N THR A 228 -6.89 -2.85 -24.23
CA THR A 228 -7.54 -4.15 -24.50
C THR A 228 -8.28 -4.58 -23.23
N ASP A 229 -8.96 -5.73 -23.26
CA ASP A 229 -9.64 -6.28 -22.06
C ASP A 229 -8.67 -6.59 -20.92
N GLY A 230 -7.43 -6.93 -21.26
CA GLY A 230 -6.38 -7.21 -20.27
C GLY A 230 -5.43 -6.05 -19.97
N LEU A 231 -5.32 -5.04 -20.84
CA LEU A 231 -4.31 -3.99 -20.71
C LEU A 231 -4.96 -2.62 -20.45
N THR A 232 -4.64 -2.03 -19.30
CA THR A 232 -5.13 -0.71 -18.89
C THR A 232 -3.97 0.25 -18.69
N LEU A 233 -4.10 1.45 -19.27
CA LEU A 233 -3.20 2.59 -19.03
C LEU A 233 -3.89 3.53 -18.05
N LYS A 234 -3.14 4.00 -17.05
CA LYS A 234 -3.65 4.92 -16.02
C LYS A 234 -2.72 6.11 -15.89
N GLY A 235 -3.29 7.28 -15.71
CA GLY A 235 -2.55 8.51 -15.47
C GLY A 235 -3.35 9.50 -14.65
N GLY A 236 -2.68 10.45 -14.00
CA GLY A 236 -3.36 11.44 -13.20
C GLY A 236 -2.49 12.65 -12.87
N VAL A 237 -3.16 13.64 -12.29
CA VAL A 237 -2.54 14.82 -11.67
C VAL A 237 -3.15 14.96 -10.30
N MET A 238 -2.30 15.00 -9.27
CA MET A 238 -2.73 15.15 -7.89
C MET A 238 -1.96 16.29 -7.21
N GLU A 239 -2.62 16.94 -6.28
CA GLU A 239 -2.00 17.90 -5.40
C GLU A 239 -0.88 17.25 -4.57
N GLN A 240 0.25 17.91 -4.45
CA GLN A 240 1.31 17.54 -3.52
C GLN A 240 1.26 18.47 -2.31
N ASN A 241 0.64 18.00 -1.22
CA ASN A 241 0.47 18.75 0.01
C ASN A 241 1.04 18.01 1.22
N PRO A 242 2.23 18.37 1.70
CA PRO A 242 2.85 17.72 2.87
C PRO A 242 2.02 17.85 4.16
N SER A 243 1.08 18.80 4.21
CA SER A 243 0.19 18.99 5.36
C SER A 243 -1.04 18.08 5.34
N ALA A 244 -1.30 17.37 4.23
CA ALA A 244 -2.49 16.53 4.07
C ALA A 244 -2.68 15.48 5.18
N PRO A 245 -1.63 14.85 5.77
CA PRO A 245 -1.80 13.93 6.88
C PRO A 245 -2.22 14.58 8.20
N SER A 246 -2.07 15.90 8.36
CA SER A 246 -2.34 16.58 9.63
C SER A 246 -3.82 16.54 10.03
N ARG A 247 -4.10 16.68 11.34
CA ARG A 247 -5.47 16.74 11.87
C ARG A 247 -6.29 17.89 11.26
N SER A 248 -5.66 19.04 11.02
CA SER A 248 -6.33 20.20 10.43
C SER A 248 -6.80 19.98 9.00
N HIS A 249 -6.23 18.99 8.30
CA HIS A 249 -6.63 18.61 6.94
C HIS A 249 -7.57 17.40 6.88
N ALA A 250 -7.99 16.86 8.03
CA ALA A 250 -8.85 15.67 8.05
C ALA A 250 -10.15 15.82 7.24
N TRP A 251 -10.72 17.02 7.21
CA TRP A 251 -11.95 17.39 6.50
C TRP A 251 -11.75 18.62 5.60
N SER A 252 -10.51 19.03 5.36
CA SER A 252 -10.21 20.25 4.64
C SER A 252 -10.37 20.06 3.14
N TRP A 253 -11.01 21.01 2.50
CA TRP A 253 -11.13 21.18 1.05
C TRP A 253 -10.12 22.20 0.51
N SER A 254 -9.30 22.78 1.40
CA SER A 254 -8.34 23.80 1.08
C SER A 254 -7.06 23.20 0.51
N THR A 255 -6.52 23.83 -0.51
CA THR A 255 -5.19 23.55 -1.07
C THR A 255 -4.06 24.28 -0.33
N LYS A 256 -4.37 24.92 0.82
CA LYS A 256 -3.36 25.61 1.62
C LYS A 256 -2.27 24.63 2.07
N GLY A 257 -1.02 24.96 1.81
CA GLY A 257 0.12 24.10 2.10
C GLY A 257 0.58 23.27 0.91
N SER A 258 -0.13 23.34 -0.23
CA SER A 258 0.32 22.70 -1.47
C SER A 258 1.69 23.21 -1.89
N LYS A 259 2.57 22.30 -2.31
CA LYS A 259 3.95 22.57 -2.75
C LYS A 259 4.19 22.25 -4.22
N GLY A 260 3.18 21.76 -4.91
CA GLY A 260 3.25 21.34 -6.29
C GLY A 260 2.24 20.25 -6.61
N PHE A 261 2.58 19.44 -7.59
CA PHE A 261 1.74 18.33 -8.03
C PHE A 261 2.52 17.03 -8.16
N LEU A 262 1.78 15.93 -8.10
CA LEU A 262 2.22 14.57 -8.34
C LEU A 262 1.58 14.08 -9.64
N LEU A 263 2.39 13.43 -10.48
CA LEU A 263 1.97 12.80 -11.74
C LEU A 263 2.18 11.30 -11.64
N PRO A 264 1.17 10.52 -11.24
CA PRO A 264 1.19 9.07 -11.33
C PRO A 264 0.89 8.61 -12.76
N MET A 265 1.64 7.60 -13.22
CA MET A 265 1.37 6.85 -14.44
C MET A 265 1.54 5.36 -14.16
N GLU A 266 0.64 4.53 -14.64
CA GLU A 266 0.67 3.08 -14.44
C GLU A 266 0.17 2.33 -15.67
N VAL A 267 0.81 1.21 -15.96
CA VAL A 267 0.31 0.17 -16.86
C VAL A 267 -0.09 -1.02 -16.02
N GLU A 268 -1.31 -1.51 -16.21
CA GLU A 268 -1.83 -2.72 -15.55
C GLU A 268 -2.18 -3.77 -16.60
N LEU A 269 -1.70 -4.99 -16.40
CA LEU A 269 -1.98 -6.14 -17.25
C LEU A 269 -2.70 -7.23 -16.45
N LYS A 270 -3.90 -7.61 -16.87
CA LYS A 270 -4.65 -8.79 -16.40
C LYS A 270 -4.52 -9.89 -17.44
N THR A 271 -4.21 -11.10 -17.00
CA THR A 271 -3.98 -12.23 -17.92
C THR A 271 -4.26 -13.56 -17.25
N HIS A 272 -4.51 -14.58 -18.07
CA HIS A 272 -4.62 -15.99 -17.66
C HIS A 272 -3.48 -16.82 -18.28
N ALA A 273 -2.33 -16.19 -18.62
CA ALA A 273 -1.24 -16.83 -19.34
C ALA A 273 -0.53 -17.93 -18.52
N VAL A 274 -0.53 -17.83 -17.19
CA VAL A 274 0.10 -18.85 -16.33
C VAL A 274 -0.98 -19.86 -15.90
N ASN A 275 -0.84 -21.11 -16.34
CA ASN A 275 -1.73 -22.22 -16.00
C ASN A 275 -3.23 -21.95 -16.27
N GLN A 276 -3.56 -21.01 -17.14
CA GLN A 276 -4.93 -20.53 -17.38
C GLN A 276 -5.60 -19.96 -16.12
N LEU A 277 -4.79 -19.49 -15.16
CA LEU A 277 -5.24 -18.91 -13.90
C LEU A 277 -5.03 -17.40 -13.88
N PRO A 278 -5.85 -16.64 -13.12
CA PRO A 278 -5.79 -15.21 -13.11
C PRO A 278 -4.47 -14.68 -12.54
N GLY A 279 -3.91 -13.69 -13.23
CA GLY A 279 -2.75 -12.95 -12.81
C GLY A 279 -2.89 -11.48 -13.15
N VAL A 280 -2.41 -10.60 -12.26
CA VAL A 280 -2.40 -9.15 -12.46
C VAL A 280 -0.99 -8.64 -12.23
N TYR A 281 -0.54 -7.77 -13.12
CA TYR A 281 0.81 -7.19 -13.14
C TYR A 281 0.70 -5.69 -13.29
N ASN A 282 1.58 -4.93 -12.65
CA ASN A 282 1.67 -3.49 -12.89
C ASN A 282 3.10 -3.00 -13.01
N LEU A 283 3.23 -1.86 -13.66
CA LEU A 283 4.43 -1.02 -13.66
C LEU A 283 3.98 0.43 -13.59
N GLY A 284 4.45 1.15 -12.58
CA GLY A 284 4.07 2.54 -12.39
C GLY A 284 5.25 3.44 -12.04
N VAL A 285 5.10 4.71 -12.34
CA VAL A 285 6.07 5.76 -12.01
C VAL A 285 5.34 6.98 -11.47
N LEU A 286 5.95 7.60 -10.48
CA LEU A 286 5.51 8.85 -9.87
C LEU A 286 6.56 9.92 -10.16
N PHE A 287 6.10 11.09 -10.58
CA PHE A 287 6.92 12.30 -10.64
C PHE A 287 6.27 13.40 -9.82
N THR A 288 7.06 14.14 -9.07
CA THR A 288 6.60 15.36 -8.40
C THR A 288 7.53 16.53 -8.66
N ASN A 289 6.96 17.72 -8.79
CA ASN A 289 7.69 18.98 -8.87
C ASN A 289 7.75 19.70 -7.50
N ALA A 290 7.22 19.08 -6.44
CA ALA A 290 7.38 19.63 -5.10
C ALA A 290 8.85 19.53 -4.68
N ARG A 291 9.40 20.65 -4.22
CA ARG A 291 10.80 20.71 -3.78
C ARG A 291 11.05 19.78 -2.62
N GLN A 292 12.15 19.01 -2.73
CA GLN A 292 12.62 18.08 -1.70
C GLN A 292 14.07 18.40 -1.36
N SER A 293 14.41 18.43 -0.08
CA SER A 293 15.81 18.58 0.35
C SER A 293 16.61 17.31 0.07
N ASP A 294 17.87 17.48 -0.31
CA ASP A 294 18.83 16.38 -0.36
C ASP A 294 19.02 15.82 1.07
N LEU A 295 19.24 14.53 1.16
CA LEU A 295 19.41 13.85 2.45
C LEU A 295 20.84 13.94 3.00
N TYR A 296 21.81 14.45 2.20
CA TYR A 296 23.21 14.55 2.59
C TYR A 296 23.90 15.78 2.01
N GLU A 297 23.75 16.04 0.70
CA GLU A 297 24.53 17.02 -0.03
C GLU A 297 24.03 18.46 0.24
N GLY A 298 24.96 19.34 0.58
CA GLY A 298 24.75 20.77 0.73
C GLY A 298 24.76 21.51 -0.59
N VAL A 299 24.34 22.78 -0.57
CA VAL A 299 24.34 23.67 -1.74
C VAL A 299 25.74 23.81 -2.33
N SER A 300 26.76 23.88 -1.50
CA SER A 300 28.18 24.00 -1.90
C SER A 300 28.83 22.67 -2.31
N GLY A 301 28.12 21.54 -2.27
CA GLY A 301 28.60 20.23 -2.72
C GLY A 301 29.24 19.34 -1.65
N GLY A 302 29.41 19.82 -0.41
CA GLY A 302 29.82 19.05 0.77
C GLY A 302 28.61 18.54 1.57
N PRO A 303 28.84 18.03 2.82
CA PRO A 303 27.76 17.64 3.72
C PRO A 303 26.85 18.82 4.07
N GLY A 304 25.54 18.67 3.86
CA GLY A 304 24.57 19.74 4.05
C GLY A 304 24.44 20.20 5.50
N ALA A 305 24.72 19.32 6.46
CA ALA A 305 24.66 19.65 7.88
C ALA A 305 25.73 20.68 8.31
N SER A 306 26.85 20.80 7.59
CA SER A 306 27.89 21.80 7.83
C SER A 306 27.92 22.92 6.79
N ASP A 307 27.07 22.84 5.75
CA ASP A 307 26.98 23.87 4.73
C ASP A 307 26.23 25.08 5.27
N PRO A 308 26.80 26.31 5.21
CA PRO A 308 26.13 27.53 5.64
C PRO A 308 24.81 27.83 4.89
N GLN A 309 24.68 27.31 3.65
CA GLN A 309 23.47 27.44 2.84
C GLN A 309 22.49 26.27 3.04
N GLY A 310 22.84 25.29 3.88
CA GLY A 310 22.04 24.12 4.17
C GLY A 310 22.05 23.06 3.06
N TYR A 311 21.09 22.15 3.15
CA TYR A 311 20.96 21.06 2.18
C TYR A 311 20.50 21.57 0.81
N ARG A 312 21.06 20.96 -0.24
CA ARG A 312 20.64 21.19 -1.63
C ARG A 312 19.18 20.83 -1.81
N SER A 313 18.45 21.63 -2.59
CA SER A 313 17.07 21.37 -2.94
C SER A 313 16.94 20.81 -4.36
N HIS A 314 16.07 19.81 -4.53
CA HIS A 314 15.74 19.21 -5.81
C HIS A 314 14.32 19.62 -6.20
N ASP A 315 14.15 20.19 -7.40
CA ASP A 315 12.85 20.63 -7.93
C ASP A 315 12.03 19.48 -8.52
N ARG A 316 12.61 18.29 -8.62
CA ARG A 316 11.96 17.09 -9.16
C ARG A 316 12.46 15.86 -8.46
N THR A 317 11.52 14.99 -8.08
CA THR A 317 11.83 13.64 -7.60
C THR A 317 10.93 12.63 -8.29
N TRP A 318 11.35 11.37 -8.24
CA TRP A 318 10.63 10.27 -8.87
C TRP A 318 10.62 9.04 -7.97
N PHE A 319 9.64 8.17 -8.23
CA PHE A 319 9.54 6.86 -7.63
C PHE A 319 9.02 5.86 -8.67
N LEU A 320 9.64 4.71 -8.78
CA LEU A 320 9.20 3.60 -9.63
C LEU A 320 8.64 2.48 -8.77
N TYR A 321 7.56 1.85 -9.21
CA TYR A 321 7.03 0.65 -8.57
C TYR A 321 6.57 -0.36 -9.61
N THR A 322 6.61 -1.64 -9.23
CA THR A 322 6.10 -2.74 -10.03
C THR A 322 5.71 -3.89 -9.13
N GLY A 323 4.84 -4.75 -9.60
CA GLY A 323 4.45 -5.94 -8.88
C GLY A 323 3.62 -6.90 -9.70
N PHE A 324 3.33 -8.03 -9.11
CA PHE A 324 2.35 -8.97 -9.63
C PHE A 324 1.66 -9.75 -8.49
N ASN A 325 0.47 -10.22 -8.77
CA ASN A 325 -0.27 -11.18 -7.97
C ASN A 325 -0.80 -12.26 -8.93
N GLN A 326 -0.27 -13.46 -8.83
CA GLN A 326 -0.52 -14.56 -9.75
C GLN A 326 -1.01 -15.80 -9.03
N GLN A 327 -2.18 -16.28 -9.37
CA GLN A 327 -2.63 -17.60 -8.94
C GLN A 327 -1.86 -18.69 -9.69
N MET A 328 -1.26 -19.62 -8.95
CA MET A 328 -0.39 -20.67 -9.49
C MET A 328 -1.10 -22.02 -9.61
N THR A 329 -2.02 -22.29 -8.70
CA THR A 329 -2.78 -23.55 -8.67
C THR A 329 -4.25 -23.29 -8.38
N ARG A 330 -5.10 -24.22 -8.77
CA ARG A 330 -6.46 -24.37 -8.27
C ARG A 330 -6.55 -25.59 -7.35
N HIS A 331 -7.48 -25.58 -6.43
CA HIS A 331 -7.72 -26.68 -5.53
C HIS A 331 -8.94 -27.47 -6.02
N ALA A 332 -8.71 -28.70 -6.46
CA ALA A 332 -9.70 -29.52 -7.14
C ALA A 332 -10.32 -28.74 -8.34
N ASP A 333 -11.64 -28.65 -8.41
CA ASP A 333 -12.35 -27.97 -9.50
C ASP A 333 -12.73 -26.52 -9.16
N ASP A 334 -12.38 -26.03 -7.95
CA ASP A 334 -12.67 -24.66 -7.55
C ASP A 334 -11.52 -23.72 -7.95
N VAL A 335 -11.76 -22.89 -8.95
CA VAL A 335 -10.79 -21.90 -9.47
C VAL A 335 -10.48 -20.80 -8.46
N ASN A 336 -11.33 -20.56 -7.46
CA ASN A 336 -11.14 -19.52 -6.46
C ASN A 336 -10.29 -20.02 -5.29
N ARG A 337 -9.99 -21.33 -5.20
CA ARG A 337 -9.14 -21.95 -4.18
C ARG A 337 -7.79 -22.30 -4.78
N GLY A 338 -6.75 -22.20 -3.99
CA GLY A 338 -5.40 -22.57 -4.41
C GLY A 338 -4.32 -21.61 -3.97
N LEU A 339 -3.13 -21.85 -4.49
CA LEU A 339 -1.93 -21.08 -4.20
C LEU A 339 -1.84 -19.84 -5.12
N SER A 340 -1.61 -18.70 -4.53
CA SER A 340 -1.20 -17.47 -5.22
C SER A 340 0.17 -17.02 -4.74
N VAL A 341 0.95 -16.43 -5.64
CA VAL A 341 2.25 -15.82 -5.36
C VAL A 341 2.16 -14.34 -5.69
N PHE A 342 2.71 -13.49 -4.82
CA PHE A 342 2.82 -12.07 -5.10
C PHE A 342 4.27 -11.59 -4.98
N TYR A 343 4.55 -10.52 -5.69
CA TYR A 343 5.81 -9.78 -5.63
C TYR A 343 5.55 -8.30 -5.82
N SER A 344 6.28 -7.46 -5.11
CA SER A 344 6.29 -6.02 -5.37
C SER A 344 7.67 -5.43 -5.10
N LEU A 345 8.01 -4.41 -5.87
CA LEU A 345 9.27 -3.66 -5.78
C LEU A 345 8.97 -2.16 -5.92
N GLY A 346 9.58 -1.37 -5.07
CA GLY A 346 9.61 0.09 -5.16
C GLY A 346 11.04 0.61 -5.16
N LEU A 347 11.33 1.62 -5.98
CA LEU A 347 12.62 2.29 -6.10
C LEU A 347 12.43 3.79 -5.96
N GLY A 348 13.02 4.39 -4.95
CA GLY A 348 12.98 5.83 -4.68
C GLY A 348 14.23 6.58 -5.17
N ASP A 349 14.06 7.86 -5.47
CA ASP A 349 15.18 8.77 -5.68
C ASP A 349 15.96 8.93 -4.37
N GLN A 350 17.07 8.22 -4.25
CA GLN A 350 17.86 8.17 -3.01
C GLN A 350 18.40 9.52 -2.54
N ARG A 351 18.33 10.58 -3.39
CA ARG A 351 18.77 11.92 -3.01
C ARG A 351 17.79 12.56 -2.02
N SER A 352 16.50 12.26 -2.15
CA SER A 352 15.42 12.91 -1.41
C SER A 352 14.45 11.95 -0.72
N ASN A 353 14.51 10.66 -1.05
CA ASN A 353 13.69 9.63 -0.42
C ASN A 353 14.56 8.76 0.52
N TYR A 354 14.28 8.76 1.82
CA TYR A 354 15.05 7.95 2.77
C TYR A 354 14.80 6.44 2.61
N LEU A 355 13.71 5.99 1.95
CA LEU A 355 13.55 4.61 1.50
C LEU A 355 14.10 4.50 0.06
N HIS A 356 15.31 3.94 -0.09
CA HIS A 356 15.95 3.77 -1.40
C HIS A 356 15.20 2.75 -2.25
N TRP A 357 15.03 1.55 -1.72
CA TRP A 357 14.17 0.54 -2.35
C TRP A 357 13.51 -0.35 -1.29
N SER A 358 12.39 -0.92 -1.68
CA SER A 358 11.67 -1.89 -0.87
C SER A 358 11.11 -2.98 -1.76
N THR A 359 11.12 -4.21 -1.28
CA THR A 359 10.52 -5.34 -1.98
C THR A 359 9.74 -6.19 -1.01
N SER A 360 8.68 -6.81 -1.48
CA SER A 360 7.99 -7.86 -0.76
C SER A 360 7.58 -8.99 -1.69
N THR A 361 7.57 -10.18 -1.14
CA THR A 361 7.13 -11.39 -1.84
C THR A 361 6.48 -12.33 -0.85
N GLY A 362 5.62 -13.20 -1.34
CA GLY A 362 5.02 -14.20 -0.49
C GLY A 362 4.06 -15.10 -1.25
N ILE A 363 3.52 -16.02 -0.50
CA ILE A 363 2.51 -16.98 -0.94
C ILE A 363 1.24 -16.83 -0.12
N ARG A 364 0.11 -17.06 -0.76
CA ARG A 364 -1.20 -17.08 -0.14
C ARG A 364 -1.94 -18.32 -0.65
N TYR A 365 -2.56 -19.07 0.25
CA TYR A 365 -3.36 -20.23 -0.10
C TYR A 365 -4.78 -20.04 0.40
N ARG A 366 -5.77 -20.02 -0.48
CA ARG A 366 -7.19 -20.00 -0.12
C ARG A 366 -7.72 -21.43 -0.09
N GLY A 367 -8.42 -21.77 0.98
CA GLY A 367 -9.11 -23.06 1.12
C GLY A 367 -8.18 -24.26 1.12
N LEU A 368 -7.09 -24.21 1.90
CA LEU A 368 -6.14 -25.33 2.03
C LEU A 368 -6.82 -26.60 2.54
N PHE A 369 -7.81 -26.47 3.40
CA PHE A 369 -8.59 -27.57 3.94
C PHE A 369 -10.00 -27.57 3.34
N ASP A 370 -10.50 -28.73 2.89
CA ASP A 370 -11.83 -28.82 2.27
C ASP A 370 -12.97 -28.45 3.22
N ALA A 371 -12.82 -28.70 4.52
CA ALA A 371 -13.76 -28.27 5.54
C ALA A 371 -13.77 -26.74 5.76
N ARG A 372 -12.78 -26.01 5.21
CA ARG A 372 -12.56 -24.57 5.39
C ARG A 372 -12.18 -23.91 4.08
N PRO A 373 -13.08 -23.90 3.07
CA PRO A 373 -12.76 -23.45 1.71
C PRO A 373 -12.47 -21.93 1.60
N ASP A 374 -12.97 -21.15 2.55
CA ASP A 374 -12.83 -19.69 2.55
C ASP A 374 -11.70 -19.16 3.44
N ASP A 375 -11.01 -20.06 4.16
CA ASP A 375 -9.88 -19.65 5.00
C ASP A 375 -8.64 -19.39 4.16
N TRP A 376 -7.76 -18.52 4.67
CA TRP A 376 -6.50 -18.16 4.02
C TRP A 376 -5.30 -18.46 4.91
N LEU A 377 -4.27 -19.00 4.31
CA LEU A 377 -2.92 -19.11 4.88
C LEU A 377 -2.00 -18.20 4.08
N GLY A 378 -1.22 -17.36 4.74
CA GLY A 378 -0.26 -16.48 4.06
C GLY A 378 1.09 -16.46 4.75
N LEU A 379 2.15 -16.49 3.95
CA LEU A 379 3.53 -16.28 4.37
C LEU A 379 4.17 -15.25 3.45
N GLY A 380 4.69 -14.18 4.03
CA GLY A 380 5.34 -13.10 3.29
C GLY A 380 6.65 -12.66 3.91
N VAL A 381 7.54 -12.14 3.07
CA VAL A 381 8.80 -11.52 3.48
C VAL A 381 8.93 -10.18 2.77
N SER A 382 9.39 -9.18 3.51
CA SER A 382 9.69 -7.84 3.00
C SER A 382 11.10 -7.43 3.38
N VAL A 383 11.79 -6.76 2.47
CA VAL A 383 13.09 -6.13 2.71
C VAL A 383 12.98 -4.66 2.34
N VAL A 384 13.43 -3.81 3.23
CA VAL A 384 13.49 -2.36 3.01
C VAL A 384 14.94 -1.90 3.17
N LYS A 385 15.49 -1.23 2.17
CA LYS A 385 16.80 -0.61 2.19
C LYS A 385 16.65 0.91 2.29
N LEU A 386 17.28 1.50 3.28
CA LEU A 386 17.32 2.94 3.43
C LEU A 386 18.39 3.56 2.50
N SER A 387 18.23 4.86 2.21
CA SER A 387 19.15 5.61 1.37
C SER A 387 20.56 5.66 2.00
N ASP A 388 21.57 5.39 1.20
CA ASP A 388 22.95 5.52 1.66
C ASP A 388 23.28 6.99 1.96
N ARG A 389 22.66 7.97 1.26
CA ARG A 389 22.79 9.40 1.60
C ARG A 389 22.22 9.73 2.98
N TYR A 390 21.04 9.19 3.31
CA TYR A 390 20.47 9.34 4.65
C TYR A 390 21.39 8.74 5.72
N LYS A 391 21.90 7.54 5.48
CA LYS A 391 22.85 6.86 6.35
C LYS A 391 24.13 7.65 6.56
N ASP A 392 24.72 8.17 5.50
CA ASP A 392 25.95 8.97 5.56
C ASP A 392 25.73 10.29 6.29
N ASN A 393 24.53 10.90 6.16
CA ASN A 393 24.16 12.08 6.92
C ASN A 393 24.10 11.81 8.43
N GLN A 394 23.51 10.68 8.82
CA GLN A 394 23.47 10.31 10.26
C GLN A 394 24.89 10.09 10.83
N ARG A 395 25.78 9.41 10.08
CA ARG A 395 27.18 9.23 10.45
C ARG A 395 27.89 10.58 10.62
N TYR A 396 27.76 11.44 9.62
CA TYR A 396 28.38 12.76 9.64
C TYR A 396 27.92 13.62 10.83
N LEU A 397 26.62 13.58 11.16
CA LEU A 397 26.06 14.28 12.30
C LEU A 397 26.61 13.76 13.63
N ASN A 398 26.83 12.44 13.77
CA ASN A 398 27.47 11.85 14.93
C ASN A 398 28.94 12.28 15.03
N GLU A 399 29.69 12.25 13.92
CA GLU A 399 31.07 12.71 13.86
C GLU A 399 31.21 14.18 14.25
N MET A 400 30.36 15.06 13.74
CA MET A 400 30.32 16.48 14.09
C MET A 400 30.08 16.71 15.59
N SER A 401 29.24 15.86 16.18
CA SER A 401 28.90 15.94 17.61
C SER A 401 29.90 15.23 18.52
N GLY A 402 30.90 14.53 17.94
CA GLY A 402 31.87 13.72 18.68
C GLY A 402 31.27 12.52 19.39
N ILE A 403 30.09 12.03 18.93
CA ILE A 403 29.33 10.94 19.54
C ILE A 403 29.57 9.67 18.73
N SER A 404 30.15 8.65 19.38
CA SER A 404 30.40 7.34 18.74
C SER A 404 29.70 6.18 19.47
N ASP A 405 29.25 6.41 20.72
CA ASP A 405 28.56 5.39 21.48
C ASP A 405 27.08 5.37 21.14
N TYR A 406 26.61 4.21 20.68
CA TYR A 406 25.18 3.98 20.39
C TYR A 406 24.27 4.23 21.60
N HIS A 407 24.80 3.99 22.83
CA HIS A 407 24.03 4.18 24.08
C HIS A 407 23.94 5.63 24.51
N ASP A 408 24.69 6.56 23.91
CA ASP A 408 24.52 7.99 24.18
C ASP A 408 23.10 8.44 23.73
N PRO A 409 22.33 9.11 24.59
CA PRO A 409 20.98 9.57 24.25
C PRO A 409 20.91 10.47 22.99
N ASN A 410 22.00 11.17 22.68
CA ASN A 410 22.09 12.07 21.53
C ASN A 410 22.64 11.37 20.26
N TYR A 411 23.02 10.10 20.35
CA TYR A 411 23.45 9.33 19.19
C TYR A 411 22.32 9.24 18.16
N ARG A 412 22.65 9.45 16.90
CA ARG A 412 21.74 9.29 15.77
C ARG A 412 21.92 7.90 15.17
N PRO A 413 20.94 7.00 15.31
CA PRO A 413 21.06 5.67 14.73
C PRO A 413 21.33 5.73 13.23
N VAL A 414 22.18 4.81 12.75
CA VAL A 414 22.63 4.75 11.34
C VAL A 414 21.91 3.59 10.63
N PRO A 415 20.70 3.82 10.09
CA PRO A 415 19.89 2.73 9.57
C PRO A 415 20.40 2.23 8.22
N GLY A 416 20.37 0.90 8.03
CA GLY A 416 20.79 0.22 6.82
C GLY A 416 19.63 -0.44 6.08
N HIS A 417 19.24 -1.63 6.52
CA HIS A 417 18.13 -2.40 5.95
C HIS A 417 17.35 -3.10 7.05
N SER A 418 16.08 -3.30 6.83
CA SER A 418 15.18 -4.07 7.68
C SER A 418 14.59 -5.23 6.91
N VAL A 419 14.45 -6.39 7.55
CA VAL A 419 13.74 -7.56 7.00
C VAL A 419 12.59 -7.89 7.91
N THR A 420 11.43 -8.14 7.32
CA THR A 420 10.22 -8.54 8.05
C THR A 420 9.66 -9.78 7.41
N ALA A 421 9.30 -10.78 8.22
CA ALA A 421 8.53 -11.94 7.80
C ALA A 421 7.23 -12.00 8.60
N GLU A 422 6.14 -12.40 7.96
CA GLU A 422 4.85 -12.61 8.61
C GLU A 422 4.19 -13.88 8.10
N LEU A 423 3.72 -14.70 9.04
CA LEU A 423 2.87 -15.86 8.82
C LEU A 423 1.52 -15.58 9.45
N TYR A 424 0.42 -15.80 8.71
CA TYR A 424 -0.92 -15.71 9.26
C TYR A 424 -1.82 -16.88 8.81
N TYR A 425 -2.85 -17.15 9.59
CA TYR A 425 -3.98 -17.97 9.20
C TYR A 425 -5.28 -17.19 9.43
N ARG A 426 -6.02 -16.86 8.37
CA ARG A 426 -7.28 -16.14 8.44
C ARG A 426 -8.43 -17.11 8.40
N VAL A 427 -9.20 -17.11 9.47
CA VAL A 427 -10.40 -17.91 9.63
C VAL A 427 -11.63 -17.06 9.30
N LYS A 428 -12.42 -17.46 8.31
CA LYS A 428 -13.76 -16.92 8.08
C LYS A 428 -14.73 -17.61 9.05
N VAL A 429 -14.97 -16.98 10.20
CA VAL A 429 -15.80 -17.53 11.27
C VAL A 429 -17.28 -17.53 10.88
N THR A 430 -17.74 -16.39 10.31
CA THR A 430 -19.07 -16.20 9.74
C THR A 430 -18.92 -15.40 8.42
N PRO A 431 -19.97 -15.19 7.62
CA PRO A 431 -19.89 -14.32 6.46
C PRO A 431 -19.41 -12.89 6.77
N TRP A 432 -19.65 -12.41 7.99
CA TRP A 432 -19.36 -11.05 8.43
C TRP A 432 -18.19 -10.94 9.43
N LEU A 433 -17.60 -12.05 9.92
CA LEU A 433 -16.52 -12.07 10.92
C LEU A 433 -15.32 -12.89 10.44
N GLN A 434 -14.17 -12.26 10.38
CA GLN A 434 -12.89 -12.93 10.14
C GLN A 434 -11.95 -12.68 11.31
N LEU A 435 -11.22 -13.71 11.71
CA LEU A 435 -10.15 -13.67 12.71
C LEU A 435 -8.85 -14.14 12.06
N GLN A 436 -7.76 -13.42 12.27
CA GLN A 436 -6.47 -13.71 11.66
C GLN A 436 -5.36 -13.66 12.72
N PRO A 437 -5.11 -14.78 13.44
CA PRO A 437 -3.89 -14.93 14.21
C PRO A 437 -2.67 -14.91 13.27
N GLY A 438 -1.57 -14.32 13.76
CA GLY A 438 -0.33 -14.17 13.01
C GLY A 438 0.90 -14.15 13.89
N LEU A 439 2.05 -14.40 13.28
CA LEU A 439 3.38 -14.34 13.86
C LEU A 439 4.28 -13.53 12.94
N GLN A 440 4.99 -12.54 13.50
CA GLN A 440 5.92 -11.71 12.76
C GLN A 440 7.32 -11.88 13.34
N TYR A 441 8.32 -11.85 12.45
CA TYR A 441 9.74 -11.76 12.78
C TYR A 441 10.32 -10.51 12.15
N TRP A 442 11.06 -9.75 12.95
CA TRP A 442 11.70 -8.51 12.57
C TRP A 442 13.20 -8.61 12.78
N HIS A 443 13.95 -8.46 11.70
CA HIS A 443 15.40 -8.34 11.72
C HIS A 443 15.79 -6.89 11.47
N HIS A 444 16.60 -6.33 12.38
CA HIS A 444 16.98 -4.92 12.40
C HIS A 444 15.77 -3.99 12.25
N PRO A 445 14.87 -3.91 13.25
CA PRO A 445 13.75 -2.98 13.23
C PRO A 445 14.17 -1.57 12.86
N ALA A 446 13.46 -0.95 11.89
CA ALA A 446 13.81 0.31 11.24
C ALA A 446 15.22 0.37 10.61
N GLY A 447 15.86 -0.76 10.36
CA GLY A 447 17.17 -0.86 9.73
C GLY A 447 18.36 -0.67 10.67
N VAL A 448 18.15 -0.60 11.98
CA VAL A 448 19.20 -0.36 12.98
C VAL A 448 19.79 -1.69 13.44
N SER A 449 21.08 -1.90 13.15
CA SER A 449 21.78 -3.16 13.45
C SER A 449 21.98 -3.39 14.96
N GLU A 450 21.99 -2.35 15.75
CA GLU A 450 22.14 -2.38 17.20
C GLU A 450 20.84 -2.74 17.92
N THR A 451 19.70 -2.63 17.22
CA THR A 451 18.41 -3.06 17.76
C THR A 451 18.26 -4.58 17.63
N GLN A 452 17.88 -5.25 18.70
CA GLN A 452 17.66 -6.69 18.69
C GLN A 452 16.52 -7.07 17.76
N ASP A 453 16.65 -8.24 17.14
CA ASP A 453 15.57 -8.86 16.39
C ASP A 453 14.35 -9.07 17.27
N ALA A 454 13.15 -8.95 16.70
CA ALA A 454 11.93 -9.01 17.48
C ALA A 454 10.94 -10.06 16.96
N TRP A 455 10.18 -10.63 17.89
CA TRP A 455 9.06 -11.50 17.60
C TRP A 455 7.76 -10.87 18.07
N VAL A 456 6.77 -10.80 17.19
CA VAL A 456 5.46 -10.22 17.49
C VAL A 456 4.37 -11.25 17.19
N THR A 457 3.53 -11.53 18.17
CA THR A 457 2.28 -12.25 17.95
C THR A 457 1.16 -11.27 17.68
N ALA A 458 0.28 -11.61 16.77
CA ALA A 458 -0.73 -10.70 16.25
C ALA A 458 -2.10 -11.37 16.15
N LEU A 459 -3.16 -10.57 16.29
CA LEU A 459 -4.53 -10.96 15.98
C LEU A 459 -5.20 -9.80 15.24
N LYS A 460 -5.54 -10.03 13.97
CA LYS A 460 -6.35 -9.11 13.17
C LYS A 460 -7.80 -9.59 13.19
N THR A 461 -8.73 -8.67 13.42
CA THR A 461 -10.17 -8.94 13.38
C THR A 461 -10.81 -8.08 12.33
N VAL A 462 -11.66 -8.66 11.50
CA VAL A 462 -12.43 -7.93 10.47
C VAL A 462 -13.91 -8.24 10.68
N VAL A 463 -14.72 -7.17 10.73
CA VAL A 463 -16.19 -7.25 10.81
C VAL A 463 -16.79 -6.41 9.69
N THR A 464 -17.68 -7.00 8.91
CA THR A 464 -18.50 -6.30 7.90
C THR A 464 -19.93 -6.16 8.44
N PHE A 465 -20.53 -4.95 8.36
CA PHE A 465 -21.86 -4.65 8.86
C PHE A 465 -22.91 -4.66 7.77
#